data_d2a2ea3b93ed0a59a8c10d78976ae7c2
#
_entry.id   d2a2ea3b93ed0a59a8c10d78976ae7c2
#
_cell.length_a   1.000
_cell.length_b   1.000
_cell.length_c   1.000
_cell.angle_alpha   90.00
_cell.angle_beta   90.00
_cell.angle_gamma   90.00
#
_symmetry.space_group_name_H-M   'P 1'
#
loop_
_entity.id
_entity.type
_entity.pdbx_description
1 polymer ?
#
loop_
_entity_poly.entity_id
_entity_poly.type
_entity_poly.pdbx_seq_one_letter_code
_entity_poly.pdbx_strand_id
1 'polypeptide(L)'
;MTLSLEQLSARMRQGEDVPLSDTARIALALSIPSILEQLVVTAMEYIDAAMVGHIGAEATAAIGIVSSSTWLLHGILVGLYTAFSIQIAQYLGADRRQDARGVLRQSMLFNLILGLGAAAFGVGISRFLPGWLGADISLQANSSAYFAIWSAALPFTMAMGMYTAMLRATGDALTPSLISLLVCALDVVFNFFLINPTRQILLFGQSVTVWGAGLGVPGAALGTALSTAIGGLLALGVLLLRDGPLCIRKPGSWRITSACLRNLWRVGTPLAAERAALSSAQVLLVRIVSGLGTVAIAANSLGVSAEGLCYMAGYGIQDASIALIGQAVGAHRRDMAKRFAWLCTMMGMGIMALSGAGLWLFAPALMGIFTADAAVIALGAQVLRIEAFAEPMFGASIVASGAMQGAGDSTGCFVLNLFSMWGVRLTLAFLLAPRLGLVGVWAAMCIELCIRGALFLIRLARGKWLDKGALQ
;
A
#
# COMPACT_ATOMS: atom_id res chain seq x y z
N MET A 1 -21.94 -21.10 -11.54
CA MET A 1 -20.95 -21.47 -10.54
C MET A 1 -19.65 -20.75 -10.86
N THR A 2 -19.19 -19.87 -10.00
CA THR A 2 -17.91 -19.17 -10.18
C THR A 2 -16.77 -20.14 -9.90
N LEU A 3 -15.87 -20.36 -10.87
CA LEU A 3 -14.65 -21.13 -10.65
C LEU A 3 -13.86 -20.50 -9.50
N SER A 4 -13.48 -21.30 -8.50
CA SER A 4 -12.56 -20.85 -7.46
C SER A 4 -11.13 -20.76 -8.05
N LEU A 5 -10.26 -19.94 -7.43
CA LEU A 5 -8.86 -19.83 -7.86
C LEU A 5 -8.14 -21.19 -7.75
N GLU A 6 -8.53 -22.03 -6.81
CA GLU A 6 -8.00 -23.39 -6.64
C GLU A 6 -8.39 -24.30 -7.82
N GLN A 7 -9.66 -24.22 -8.27
CA GLN A 7 -10.14 -24.94 -9.46
C GLN A 7 -9.47 -24.46 -10.75
N LEU A 8 -9.26 -23.13 -10.84
CA LEU A 8 -8.53 -22.55 -11.96
C LEU A 8 -7.08 -23.06 -11.99
N SER A 9 -6.39 -23.05 -10.85
CA SER A 9 -5.01 -23.56 -10.76
C SER A 9 -4.94 -25.05 -11.14
N ALA A 10 -5.93 -25.85 -10.75
CA ALA A 10 -6.02 -27.25 -11.15
C ALA A 10 -6.16 -27.41 -12.67
N ARG A 11 -7.06 -26.65 -13.32
CA ARG A 11 -7.22 -26.65 -14.77
C ARG A 11 -5.98 -26.18 -15.50
N MET A 12 -5.34 -25.13 -15.00
CA MET A 12 -4.07 -24.65 -15.56
C MET A 12 -2.98 -25.75 -15.54
N ARG A 13 -2.87 -26.51 -14.47
CA ARG A 13 -1.91 -27.64 -14.38
C ARG A 13 -2.23 -28.79 -15.33
N GLN A 14 -3.53 -29.03 -15.59
CA GLN A 14 -3.98 -30.06 -16.55
C GLN A 14 -3.78 -29.63 -18.01
N GLY A 15 -3.30 -28.41 -18.25
CA GLY A 15 -3.09 -27.88 -19.60
C GLY A 15 -4.35 -27.42 -20.29
N GLU A 16 -5.49 -27.36 -19.57
CA GLU A 16 -6.76 -26.90 -20.15
C GLU A 16 -6.71 -25.42 -20.51
N ASP A 17 -7.31 -25.08 -21.64
CA ASP A 17 -7.54 -23.68 -22.02
C ASP A 17 -8.71 -23.11 -21.23
N VAL A 18 -8.46 -22.05 -20.49
CA VAL A 18 -9.47 -21.34 -19.71
C VAL A 18 -10.04 -20.21 -20.58
N PRO A 19 -11.36 -20.14 -20.76
CA PRO A 19 -12.00 -19.08 -21.54
C PRO A 19 -11.67 -17.69 -20.97
N LEU A 20 -11.63 -16.67 -21.84
CA LEU A 20 -11.36 -15.29 -21.41
C LEU A 20 -12.41 -14.78 -20.40
N SER A 21 -13.67 -15.21 -20.56
CA SER A 21 -14.77 -14.90 -19.64
C SER A 21 -14.50 -15.36 -18.21
N ASP A 22 -13.95 -16.58 -18.05
CA ASP A 22 -13.65 -17.13 -16.72
C ASP A 22 -12.41 -16.48 -16.12
N THR A 23 -11.37 -16.21 -16.93
CA THR A 23 -10.20 -15.42 -16.50
C THR A 23 -10.60 -14.02 -16.03
N ALA A 24 -11.47 -13.32 -16.77
CA ALA A 24 -11.96 -12.00 -16.40
C ALA A 24 -12.80 -12.04 -15.11
N ARG A 25 -13.66 -13.03 -14.98
CA ARG A 25 -14.52 -13.20 -13.80
C ARG A 25 -13.72 -13.44 -12.52
N ILE A 26 -12.65 -14.25 -12.60
CA ILE A 26 -11.76 -14.52 -11.48
C ILE A 26 -10.92 -13.27 -11.13
N ALA A 27 -10.38 -12.59 -12.14
CA ALA A 27 -9.65 -11.35 -11.93
C ALA A 27 -10.52 -10.28 -11.23
N LEU A 28 -11.77 -10.12 -11.66
CA LEU A 28 -12.74 -9.23 -11.01
C LEU A 28 -13.08 -9.67 -9.58
N ALA A 29 -13.30 -10.96 -9.37
CA ALA A 29 -13.65 -11.50 -8.06
C ALA A 29 -12.54 -11.27 -7.01
N LEU A 30 -11.28 -11.23 -7.43
CA LEU A 30 -10.16 -10.89 -6.55
C LEU A 30 -9.91 -9.39 -6.47
N SER A 31 -10.09 -8.66 -7.57
CA SER A 31 -9.79 -7.22 -7.61
C SER A 31 -10.82 -6.40 -6.84
N ILE A 32 -12.12 -6.69 -6.94
CA ILE A 32 -13.17 -5.90 -6.29
C ILE A 32 -13.00 -5.86 -4.76
N PRO A 33 -12.84 -6.99 -4.04
CA PRO A 33 -12.58 -6.93 -2.61
C PRO A 33 -11.29 -6.21 -2.26
N SER A 34 -10.22 -6.40 -3.05
CA SER A 34 -8.93 -5.73 -2.82
C SER A 34 -9.02 -4.21 -3.06
N ILE A 35 -9.80 -3.75 -4.04
CA ILE A 35 -10.07 -2.32 -4.25
C ILE A 35 -10.82 -1.75 -3.05
N LEU A 36 -11.87 -2.43 -2.59
CA LEU A 36 -12.62 -2.01 -1.41
C LEU A 36 -11.72 -1.95 -0.16
N GLU A 37 -10.83 -2.92 0.01
CA GLU A 37 -9.84 -2.92 1.09
C GLU A 37 -8.97 -1.66 1.04
N GLN A 38 -8.40 -1.31 -0.12
CA GLN A 38 -7.55 -0.13 -0.27
C GLN A 38 -8.32 1.17 -0.01
N LEU A 39 -9.57 1.26 -0.47
CA LEU A 39 -10.42 2.42 -0.21
C LEU A 39 -10.77 2.56 1.28
N VAL A 40 -11.05 1.45 1.98
CA VAL A 40 -11.32 1.43 3.42
C VAL A 40 -10.09 1.88 4.21
N VAL A 41 -8.89 1.38 3.87
CA VAL A 41 -7.62 1.80 4.52
C VAL A 41 -7.39 3.30 4.32
N THR A 42 -7.59 3.80 3.10
CA THR A 42 -7.45 5.24 2.82
C THR A 42 -8.48 6.08 3.57
N ALA A 43 -9.73 5.61 3.66
CA ALA A 43 -10.75 6.29 4.45
C ALA A 43 -10.39 6.35 5.94
N MET A 44 -9.81 5.28 6.49
CA MET A 44 -9.29 5.24 7.86
C MET A 44 -8.21 6.32 8.07
N GLU A 45 -7.23 6.43 7.17
CA GLU A 45 -6.17 7.45 7.26
C GLU A 45 -6.74 8.88 7.26
N TYR A 46 -7.78 9.15 6.48
CA TYR A 46 -8.43 10.46 6.47
C TYR A 46 -9.24 10.74 7.73
N ILE A 47 -9.94 9.72 8.26
CA ILE A 47 -10.67 9.83 9.53
C ILE A 47 -9.69 10.11 10.67
N ASP A 48 -8.57 9.40 10.73
CA ASP A 48 -7.53 9.61 11.74
C ASP A 48 -6.95 11.03 11.66
N ALA A 49 -6.62 11.48 10.45
CA ALA A 49 -6.13 12.83 10.24
C ALA A 49 -7.15 13.89 10.69
N ALA A 50 -8.45 13.67 10.43
CA ALA A 50 -9.51 14.55 10.90
C ALA A 50 -9.66 14.52 12.42
N MET A 51 -9.62 13.34 13.05
CA MET A 51 -9.73 13.19 14.52
C MET A 51 -8.55 13.87 15.23
N VAL A 52 -7.33 13.72 14.71
CA VAL A 52 -6.14 14.41 15.24
C VAL A 52 -6.21 15.92 14.98
N GLY A 53 -6.70 16.34 13.81
CA GLY A 53 -6.88 17.74 13.48
C GLY A 53 -7.78 18.49 14.46
N HIS A 54 -8.78 17.83 15.03
CA HIS A 54 -9.66 18.40 16.06
C HIS A 54 -8.96 18.64 17.42
N ILE A 55 -7.82 17.99 17.69
CA ILE A 55 -7.03 18.25 18.92
C ILE A 55 -6.35 19.61 18.81
N GLY A 56 -5.87 19.98 17.62
CA GLY A 56 -5.20 21.25 17.34
C GLY A 56 -4.04 21.13 16.36
N ALA A 57 -3.55 22.30 15.93
CA ALA A 57 -2.47 22.40 14.94
C ALA A 57 -1.15 21.74 15.44
N GLU A 58 -0.85 21.87 16.73
CA GLU A 58 0.36 21.26 17.34
C GLU A 58 0.32 19.73 17.26
N ALA A 59 -0.85 19.10 17.47
CA ALA A 59 -1.01 17.65 17.37
C ALA A 59 -0.76 17.16 15.94
N THR A 60 -1.33 17.85 14.97
CA THR A 60 -1.13 17.54 13.54
C THR A 60 0.33 17.75 13.13
N ALA A 61 0.97 18.82 13.59
CA ALA A 61 2.39 19.09 13.34
C ALA A 61 3.29 18.01 13.94
N ALA A 62 3.01 17.56 15.18
CA ALA A 62 3.78 16.52 15.86
C ALA A 62 3.79 15.19 15.07
N ILE A 63 2.66 14.77 14.52
CA ILE A 63 2.57 13.59 13.66
C ILE A 63 3.24 13.84 12.31
N GLY A 64 3.00 14.99 11.69
CA GLY A 64 3.57 15.37 10.40
C GLY A 64 5.09 15.30 10.35
N ILE A 65 5.78 15.70 11.43
CA ILE A 65 7.24 15.66 11.53
C ILE A 65 7.77 14.24 11.36
N VAL A 66 7.17 13.24 12.02
CA VAL A 66 7.66 11.86 12.00
C VAL A 66 7.08 11.02 10.87
N SER A 67 6.07 11.54 10.14
CA SER A 67 5.34 10.78 9.11
C SER A 67 6.25 10.28 7.98
N SER A 68 7.21 11.07 7.52
CA SER A 68 8.16 10.64 6.49
C SER A 68 8.99 9.42 6.92
N SER A 69 9.37 9.37 8.19
CA SER A 69 10.12 8.25 8.76
C SER A 69 9.25 7.00 8.95
N THR A 70 7.98 7.17 9.35
CA THR A 70 7.04 6.05 9.44
C THR A 70 6.75 5.46 8.06
N TRP A 71 6.51 6.30 7.05
CA TRP A 71 6.29 5.86 5.66
C TRP A 71 7.51 5.12 5.08
N LEU A 72 8.71 5.64 5.33
CA LEU A 72 9.94 4.99 4.87
C LEU A 72 10.12 3.61 5.49
N LEU A 73 10.01 3.52 6.82
CA LEU A 73 10.18 2.26 7.54
C LEU A 73 9.09 1.25 7.15
N HIS A 74 7.83 1.69 7.11
CA HIS A 74 6.71 0.86 6.65
C HIS A 74 6.93 0.34 5.22
N GLY A 75 7.33 1.21 4.29
CA GLY A 75 7.59 0.84 2.90
C GLY A 75 8.66 -0.24 2.75
N ILE A 76 9.77 -0.13 3.49
CA ILE A 76 10.83 -1.15 3.51
C ILE A 76 10.27 -2.51 3.98
N LEU A 77 9.48 -2.52 5.06
CA LEU A 77 8.89 -3.73 5.61
C LEU A 77 7.88 -4.35 4.65
N VAL A 78 7.05 -3.54 3.99
CA VAL A 78 6.13 -3.99 2.93
C VAL A 78 6.89 -4.69 1.80
N GLY A 79 7.98 -4.10 1.31
CA GLY A 79 8.80 -4.72 0.28
C GLY A 79 9.33 -6.09 0.68
N LEU A 80 9.76 -6.24 1.92
CA LEU A 80 10.29 -7.50 2.44
C LEU A 80 9.19 -8.56 2.60
N TYR A 81 8.06 -8.25 3.25
CA TYR A 81 7.05 -9.27 3.48
C TYR A 81 6.28 -9.67 2.21
N THR A 82 6.17 -8.80 1.20
CA THR A 82 5.55 -9.12 -0.10
C THR A 82 6.26 -10.30 -0.79
N ALA A 83 7.57 -10.45 -0.60
CA ALA A 83 8.32 -11.57 -1.15
C ALA A 83 7.84 -12.94 -0.65
N PHE A 84 7.30 -13.03 0.55
CA PHE A 84 6.73 -14.29 1.07
C PHE A 84 5.38 -14.61 0.41
N SER A 85 4.52 -13.61 0.20
CA SER A 85 3.24 -13.85 -0.48
C SER A 85 3.43 -14.29 -1.93
N ILE A 86 4.43 -13.74 -2.63
CA ILE A 86 4.80 -14.14 -3.98
C ILE A 86 5.29 -15.61 -3.99
N GLN A 87 6.15 -16.01 -3.04
CA GLN A 87 6.60 -17.40 -2.92
C GLN A 87 5.43 -18.34 -2.68
N ILE A 88 4.51 -17.99 -1.78
CA ILE A 88 3.32 -18.81 -1.49
C ILE A 88 2.45 -18.93 -2.74
N ALA A 89 2.18 -17.84 -3.47
CA ALA A 89 1.39 -17.87 -4.69
C ALA A 89 2.00 -18.83 -5.72
N GLN A 90 3.31 -18.79 -5.92
CA GLN A 90 4.01 -19.67 -6.87
C GLN A 90 4.01 -21.14 -6.41
N TYR A 91 4.25 -21.43 -5.13
CA TYR A 91 4.17 -22.81 -4.62
C TYR A 91 2.75 -23.37 -4.69
N LEU A 92 1.72 -22.56 -4.44
CA LEU A 92 0.33 -22.98 -4.61
C LEU A 92 -0.01 -23.27 -6.06
N GLY A 93 0.46 -22.45 -6.99
CA GLY A 93 0.32 -22.68 -8.42
C GLY A 93 0.96 -24.00 -8.86
N ALA A 94 2.12 -24.33 -8.31
CA ALA A 94 2.85 -25.59 -8.56
C ALA A 94 2.26 -26.82 -7.81
N ASP A 95 1.17 -26.66 -7.04
CA ASP A 95 0.60 -27.66 -6.11
C ASP A 95 1.56 -28.15 -5.02
N ARG A 96 2.61 -27.41 -4.75
CA ARG A 96 3.59 -27.68 -3.70
C ARG A 96 3.10 -27.12 -2.35
N ARG A 97 1.93 -27.58 -1.89
CA ARG A 97 1.27 -27.10 -0.68
C ARG A 97 2.11 -27.26 0.58
N GLN A 98 2.95 -28.29 0.64
CA GLN A 98 3.85 -28.50 1.77
C GLN A 98 4.92 -27.40 1.86
N ASP A 99 5.49 -27.01 0.72
CA ASP A 99 6.47 -25.93 0.65
C ASP A 99 5.84 -24.57 0.96
N ALA A 100 4.63 -24.32 0.45
CA ALA A 100 3.86 -23.12 0.77
C ALA A 100 3.63 -22.98 2.30
N ARG A 101 3.28 -24.09 2.99
CA ARG A 101 3.18 -24.10 4.46
C ARG A 101 4.54 -23.92 5.14
N GLY A 102 5.62 -24.43 4.55
CA GLY A 102 6.98 -24.21 5.00
C GLY A 102 7.33 -22.72 4.96
N VAL A 103 7.03 -22.05 3.86
CA VAL A 103 7.22 -20.59 3.71
C VAL A 103 6.39 -19.81 4.72
N LEU A 104 5.12 -20.20 4.96
CA LEU A 104 4.29 -19.55 5.98
C LEU A 104 4.91 -19.66 7.38
N ARG A 105 5.43 -20.84 7.79
CA ARG A 105 6.11 -20.98 9.10
C ARG A 105 7.36 -20.12 9.20
N GLN A 106 8.17 -20.12 8.13
CA GLN A 106 9.38 -19.30 8.07
C GLN A 106 9.05 -17.80 8.10
N SER A 107 7.98 -17.37 7.43
CA SER A 107 7.55 -15.99 7.47
C SER A 107 7.06 -15.52 8.86
N MET A 108 6.45 -16.43 9.65
CA MET A 108 6.09 -16.14 11.04
C MET A 108 7.34 -15.88 11.90
N LEU A 109 8.37 -16.72 11.77
CA LEU A 109 9.64 -16.52 12.47
C LEU A 109 10.32 -15.22 12.00
N PHE A 110 10.29 -14.97 10.70
CA PHE A 110 10.85 -13.74 10.13
C PHE A 110 10.11 -12.49 10.60
N ASN A 111 8.77 -12.54 10.65
CA ASN A 111 7.97 -11.45 11.21
C ASN A 111 8.31 -11.19 12.68
N LEU A 112 8.50 -12.24 13.48
CA LEU A 112 8.89 -12.09 14.88
C LEU A 112 10.26 -11.42 15.00
N ILE A 113 11.26 -11.92 14.28
CA ILE A 113 12.64 -11.40 14.36
C ILE A 113 12.73 -9.99 13.78
N LEU A 114 12.25 -9.78 12.56
CA LEU A 114 12.36 -8.49 11.88
C LEU A 114 11.41 -7.46 12.48
N GLY A 115 10.18 -7.87 12.81
CA GLY A 115 9.19 -6.99 13.43
C GLY A 115 9.64 -6.51 14.81
N LEU A 116 10.12 -7.41 15.67
CA LEU A 116 10.67 -7.03 16.98
C LEU A 116 11.96 -6.22 16.84
N GLY A 117 12.83 -6.56 15.88
CA GLY A 117 14.05 -5.78 15.61
C GLY A 117 13.73 -4.36 15.15
N ALA A 118 12.77 -4.21 14.22
CA ALA A 118 12.31 -2.91 13.74
C ALA A 118 11.62 -2.10 14.86
N ALA A 119 10.80 -2.77 15.69
CA ALA A 119 10.18 -2.14 16.86
C ALA A 119 11.21 -1.65 17.86
N ALA A 120 12.17 -2.48 18.23
CA ALA A 120 13.24 -2.12 19.15
C ALA A 120 14.09 -0.97 18.60
N PHE A 121 14.43 -1.00 17.31
CA PHE A 121 15.15 0.09 16.65
C PHE A 121 14.34 1.39 16.68
N GLY A 122 13.07 1.35 16.25
CA GLY A 122 12.20 2.53 16.19
C GLY A 122 11.94 3.12 17.57
N VAL A 123 11.64 2.29 18.57
CA VAL A 123 11.49 2.74 19.97
C VAL A 123 12.80 3.33 20.50
N GLY A 124 13.96 2.70 20.20
CA GLY A 124 15.27 3.18 20.63
C GLY A 124 15.62 4.56 20.10
N ILE A 125 15.28 4.85 18.84
CA ILE A 125 15.56 6.18 18.23
C ILE A 125 14.45 7.22 18.48
N SER A 126 13.28 6.81 19.00
CA SER A 126 12.08 7.67 19.10
C SER A 126 12.33 8.99 19.81
N ARG A 127 13.17 9.00 20.84
CA ARG A 127 13.52 10.19 21.61
C ARG A 127 14.37 11.19 20.82
N PHE A 128 15.20 10.70 19.92
CA PHE A 128 16.17 11.50 19.18
C PHE A 128 15.63 11.95 17.83
N LEU A 129 14.75 11.14 17.23
CA LEU A 129 14.24 11.33 15.87
C LEU A 129 13.61 12.71 15.64
N PRO A 130 12.69 13.21 16.49
CA PRO A 130 12.08 14.53 16.27
C PRO A 130 13.12 15.65 16.29
N GLY A 131 14.12 15.58 17.18
CA GLY A 131 15.22 16.53 17.23
C GLY A 131 16.09 16.51 15.96
N TRP A 132 16.39 15.33 15.42
CA TRP A 132 17.12 15.18 14.14
C TRP A 132 16.33 15.73 12.95
N LEU A 133 15.00 15.70 13.02
CA LEU A 133 14.11 16.24 11.99
C LEU A 133 13.82 17.74 12.16
N GLY A 134 14.40 18.39 13.18
CA GLY A 134 14.24 19.82 13.41
C GLY A 134 12.94 20.22 14.11
N ALA A 135 12.34 19.32 14.89
CA ALA A 135 11.13 19.61 15.66
C ALA A 135 11.38 20.64 16.76
N ASP A 136 10.47 21.58 16.93
CA ASP A 136 10.45 22.47 18.09
C ASP A 136 10.33 21.67 19.39
N ILE A 137 10.91 22.18 20.47
CA ILE A 137 10.95 21.51 21.79
C ILE A 137 9.54 21.16 22.27
N SER A 138 8.54 22.01 22.01
CA SER A 138 7.15 21.80 22.38
C SER A 138 6.50 20.57 21.69
N LEU A 139 6.94 20.23 20.48
CA LEU A 139 6.41 19.14 19.68
C LEU A 139 7.13 17.81 19.92
N GLN A 140 8.38 17.86 20.41
CA GLN A 140 9.25 16.68 20.52
C GLN A 140 8.64 15.57 21.39
N ALA A 141 7.99 15.92 22.49
CA ALA A 141 7.39 14.94 23.40
C ALA A 141 6.28 14.13 22.72
N ASN A 142 5.35 14.81 22.05
CA ASN A 142 4.24 14.17 21.34
C ASN A 142 4.69 13.37 20.11
N SER A 143 5.62 13.92 19.31
CA SER A 143 6.21 13.24 18.16
C SER A 143 6.97 11.98 18.57
N SER A 144 7.75 12.06 19.65
CA SER A 144 8.51 10.93 20.19
C SER A 144 7.59 9.83 20.72
N ALA A 145 6.54 10.19 21.48
CA ALA A 145 5.57 9.24 22.00
C ALA A 145 4.78 8.55 20.87
N TYR A 146 4.33 9.33 19.88
CA TYR A 146 3.64 8.80 18.69
C TYR A 146 4.53 7.79 17.96
N PHE A 147 5.76 8.17 17.62
CA PHE A 147 6.69 7.31 16.89
C PHE A 147 7.08 6.07 17.69
N ALA A 148 7.24 6.17 19.01
CA ALA A 148 7.54 5.03 19.87
C ALA A 148 6.41 4.00 19.88
N ILE A 149 5.14 4.45 20.06
CA ILE A 149 3.97 3.58 20.08
C ILE A 149 3.76 2.94 18.70
N TRP A 150 3.83 3.73 17.63
CA TRP A 150 3.73 3.25 16.25
C TRP A 150 4.80 2.20 15.97
N SER A 151 6.05 2.46 16.37
CA SER A 151 7.16 1.51 16.18
C SER A 151 6.97 0.23 16.98
N ALA A 152 6.47 0.31 18.20
CA ALA A 152 6.17 -0.87 19.04
C ALA A 152 5.08 -1.76 18.39
N ALA A 153 4.18 -1.19 17.59
CA ALA A 153 3.14 -1.92 16.86
C ALA A 153 3.62 -2.58 15.57
N LEU A 154 4.83 -2.31 15.07
CA LEU A 154 5.34 -2.83 13.80
C LEU A 154 5.23 -4.36 13.64
N PRO A 155 5.48 -5.21 14.66
CA PRO A 155 5.30 -6.64 14.49
C PRO A 155 3.88 -7.03 14.11
N PHE A 156 2.88 -6.33 14.64
CA PHE A 156 1.46 -6.56 14.35
C PHE A 156 1.06 -5.98 12.99
N THR A 157 1.56 -4.79 12.66
CA THR A 157 1.34 -4.15 11.35
C THR A 157 1.92 -5.02 10.22
N MET A 158 3.14 -5.53 10.40
CA MET A 158 3.74 -6.50 9.47
C MET A 158 2.93 -7.79 9.40
N ALA A 159 2.50 -8.34 10.53
CA ALA A 159 1.68 -9.55 10.58
C ALA A 159 0.38 -9.36 9.79
N MET A 160 -0.32 -8.25 10.00
CA MET A 160 -1.55 -7.92 9.27
C MET A 160 -1.29 -7.89 7.76
N GLY A 161 -0.36 -7.06 7.28
CA GLY A 161 -0.06 -6.93 5.85
C GLY A 161 0.43 -8.24 5.22
N MET A 162 1.30 -8.96 5.90
CA MET A 162 1.86 -10.23 5.41
C MET A 162 0.80 -11.32 5.32
N TYR A 163 0.01 -11.54 6.38
CA TYR A 163 -0.96 -12.64 6.39
C TYR A 163 -2.17 -12.36 5.51
N THR A 164 -2.62 -11.10 5.39
CA THR A 164 -3.66 -10.74 4.43
C THR A 164 -3.19 -10.94 2.99
N ALA A 165 -1.94 -10.58 2.66
CA ALA A 165 -1.36 -10.84 1.34
C ALA A 165 -1.24 -12.36 1.05
N MET A 166 -0.95 -13.19 2.05
CA MET A 166 -0.92 -14.65 1.91
C MET A 166 -2.31 -15.26 1.72
N LEU A 167 -3.33 -14.72 2.39
CA LEU A 167 -4.72 -15.11 2.15
C LEU A 167 -5.13 -14.79 0.71
N ARG A 168 -4.80 -13.58 0.20
CA ARG A 168 -5.02 -13.26 -1.22
C ARG A 168 -4.30 -14.21 -2.16
N ALA A 169 -3.08 -14.63 -1.82
CA ALA A 169 -2.33 -15.61 -2.60
C ALA A 169 -3.01 -16.98 -2.67
N THR A 170 -3.87 -17.35 -1.70
CA THR A 170 -4.72 -18.57 -1.79
C THR A 170 -5.96 -18.39 -2.65
N GLY A 171 -6.27 -17.17 -3.08
CA GLY A 171 -7.48 -16.82 -3.81
C GLY A 171 -8.63 -16.31 -2.94
N ASP A 172 -8.39 -16.10 -1.67
CA ASP A 172 -9.34 -15.48 -0.74
C ASP A 172 -9.02 -14.00 -0.58
N ALA A 173 -9.67 -13.15 -1.37
CA ALA A 173 -9.56 -11.70 -1.24
C ALA A 173 -10.65 -11.12 -0.31
N LEU A 174 -11.73 -11.87 -0.06
CA LEU A 174 -12.84 -11.37 0.76
C LEU A 174 -12.47 -11.31 2.25
N THR A 175 -11.82 -12.34 2.77
CA THR A 175 -11.41 -12.40 4.19
C THR A 175 -10.46 -11.26 4.56
N PRO A 176 -9.38 -10.96 3.80
CA PRO A 176 -8.56 -9.77 4.04
C PRO A 176 -9.36 -8.47 4.06
N SER A 177 -10.25 -8.27 3.10
CA SER A 177 -11.07 -7.06 3.02
C SER A 177 -12.01 -6.90 4.22
N LEU A 178 -12.59 -7.99 4.72
CA LEU A 178 -13.42 -7.96 5.92
C LEU A 178 -12.60 -7.67 7.19
N ILE A 179 -11.38 -8.22 7.28
CA ILE A 179 -10.45 -7.90 8.38
C ILE A 179 -10.09 -6.42 8.35
N SER A 180 -9.76 -5.86 7.19
CA SER A 180 -9.43 -4.45 7.04
C SER A 180 -10.61 -3.53 7.38
N LEU A 181 -11.83 -3.90 7.00
CA LEU A 181 -13.05 -3.17 7.38
C LEU A 181 -13.24 -3.18 8.90
N LEU A 182 -13.06 -4.33 9.55
CA LEU A 182 -13.14 -4.46 10.99
C LEU A 182 -12.07 -3.61 11.69
N VAL A 183 -10.83 -3.64 11.19
CA VAL A 183 -9.72 -2.83 11.73
C VAL A 183 -10.04 -1.35 11.63
N CYS A 184 -10.57 -0.89 10.49
CA CYS A 184 -11.00 0.50 10.31
C CYS A 184 -12.09 0.89 11.34
N ALA A 185 -13.09 0.04 11.51
CA ALA A 185 -14.15 0.30 12.49
C ALA A 185 -13.63 0.34 13.94
N LEU A 186 -12.74 -0.59 14.30
CA LEU A 186 -12.11 -0.62 15.62
C LEU A 186 -11.19 0.57 15.85
N ASP A 187 -10.45 0.99 14.82
CA ASP A 187 -9.56 2.14 14.89
C ASP A 187 -10.33 3.42 15.20
N VAL A 188 -11.43 3.68 14.49
CA VAL A 188 -12.32 4.83 14.77
C VAL A 188 -12.85 4.77 16.19
N VAL A 189 -13.28 3.59 16.68
CA VAL A 189 -13.78 3.41 18.05
C VAL A 189 -12.69 3.66 19.08
N PHE A 190 -11.51 3.07 18.89
CA PHE A 190 -10.39 3.27 19.81
C PHE A 190 -9.92 4.72 19.82
N ASN A 191 -9.78 5.36 18.67
CA ASN A 191 -9.40 6.76 18.54
C ASN A 191 -10.42 7.68 19.22
N PHE A 192 -11.72 7.40 19.09
CA PHE A 192 -12.78 8.15 19.74
C PHE A 192 -12.64 8.15 21.29
N PHE A 193 -12.28 7.01 21.88
CA PHE A 193 -12.11 6.86 23.33
C PHE A 193 -10.71 7.24 23.84
N LEU A 194 -9.66 7.01 23.07
CA LEU A 194 -8.28 7.22 23.52
C LEU A 194 -7.79 8.66 23.32
N ILE A 195 -8.21 9.29 22.22
CA ILE A 195 -7.78 10.65 21.88
C ILE A 195 -8.41 11.67 22.84
N ASN A 196 -9.73 11.57 23.00
CA ASN A 196 -10.50 12.60 23.69
C ASN A 196 -10.59 12.38 25.19
N PRO A 197 -10.64 13.46 26.01
CA PRO A 197 -10.97 13.34 27.42
C PRO A 197 -12.45 12.98 27.61
N THR A 198 -12.80 12.56 28.83
CA THR A 198 -14.19 12.34 29.23
C THR A 198 -15.02 13.61 28.99
N ARG A 199 -16.09 13.50 28.21
CA ARG A 199 -16.92 14.62 27.77
C ARG A 199 -18.38 14.28 27.77
N GLN A 200 -19.24 15.31 27.90
CA GLN A 200 -20.67 15.17 27.70
C GLN A 200 -21.02 15.32 26.22
N ILE A 201 -21.72 14.34 25.69
CA ILE A 201 -22.21 14.37 24.31
C ILE A 201 -23.74 14.40 24.35
N LEU A 202 -24.35 15.27 23.54
CA LEU A 202 -25.76 15.27 23.30
C LEU A 202 -26.15 14.12 22.37
N LEU A 203 -26.71 13.06 22.90
CA LEU A 203 -27.25 11.94 22.12
C LEU A 203 -28.77 11.96 22.23
N PHE A 204 -29.49 12.10 21.13
CA PHE A 204 -30.96 12.14 21.08
C PHE A 204 -31.58 13.14 22.05
N GLY A 205 -30.92 14.30 22.29
CA GLY A 205 -31.40 15.34 23.20
C GLY A 205 -31.10 15.10 24.69
N GLN A 206 -30.43 14.03 25.06
CA GLN A 206 -29.96 13.75 26.41
C GLN A 206 -28.43 13.90 26.49
N SER A 207 -27.94 14.56 27.55
CA SER A 207 -26.49 14.67 27.82
C SER A 207 -25.99 13.36 28.44
N VAL A 208 -25.22 12.61 27.64
CA VAL A 208 -24.57 11.37 28.07
C VAL A 208 -23.10 11.65 28.31
N THR A 209 -22.60 11.29 29.49
CA THR A 209 -21.19 11.37 29.80
C THR A 209 -20.47 10.18 29.14
N VAL A 210 -19.61 10.47 28.17
CA VAL A 210 -18.79 9.45 27.48
C VAL A 210 -17.38 9.50 28.05
N TRP A 211 -16.93 8.35 28.52
CA TRP A 211 -15.58 8.18 29.01
C TRP A 211 -14.56 8.38 27.90
N GLY A 212 -13.43 8.99 28.20
CA GLY A 212 -12.31 9.12 27.30
C GLY A 212 -11.00 9.23 28.08
N ALA A 213 -9.95 8.65 27.53
CA ALA A 213 -8.62 8.59 28.17
C ALA A 213 -7.85 9.92 28.09
N GLY A 214 -8.20 10.79 27.13
CA GLY A 214 -7.58 12.12 27.00
C GLY A 214 -6.09 12.09 26.63
N LEU A 215 -5.64 11.04 25.92
CA LEU A 215 -4.24 10.85 25.61
C LEU A 215 -3.76 11.71 24.43
N GLY A 216 -4.67 12.33 23.67
CA GLY A 216 -4.31 13.15 22.52
C GLY A 216 -3.53 12.39 21.43
N VAL A 217 -2.35 12.91 21.03
CA VAL A 217 -1.50 12.32 19.98
C VAL A 217 -1.05 10.89 20.29
N PRO A 218 -0.56 10.55 21.51
CA PRO A 218 -0.32 9.17 21.88
C PRO A 218 -1.54 8.27 21.81
N GLY A 219 -2.74 8.82 22.06
CA GLY A 219 -4.01 8.11 21.97
C GLY A 219 -4.30 7.65 20.54
N ALA A 220 -4.06 8.50 19.55
CA ALA A 220 -4.20 8.16 18.13
C ALA A 220 -3.24 7.01 17.74
N ALA A 221 -1.98 7.09 18.14
CA ALA A 221 -1.02 6.01 17.88
C ALA A 221 -1.44 4.68 18.53
N LEU A 222 -1.97 4.72 19.75
CA LEU A 222 -2.46 3.53 20.48
C LEU A 222 -3.71 2.94 19.82
N GLY A 223 -4.65 3.77 19.35
CA GLY A 223 -5.85 3.31 18.64
C GLY A 223 -5.48 2.50 17.41
N THR A 224 -4.65 3.07 16.53
CA THR A 224 -4.17 2.39 15.34
C THR A 224 -3.32 1.15 15.66
N ALA A 225 -2.49 1.20 16.71
CA ALA A 225 -1.70 0.05 17.16
C ALA A 225 -2.58 -1.12 17.63
N LEU A 226 -3.62 -0.85 18.40
CA LEU A 226 -4.55 -1.87 18.92
C LEU A 226 -5.41 -2.47 17.81
N SER A 227 -5.96 -1.63 16.92
CA SER A 227 -6.78 -2.08 15.80
C SER A 227 -5.97 -2.96 14.83
N THR A 228 -4.76 -2.56 14.47
CA THR A 228 -3.88 -3.36 13.63
C THR A 228 -3.38 -4.63 14.31
N ALA A 229 -3.16 -4.61 15.63
CA ALA A 229 -2.81 -5.80 16.39
C ALA A 229 -3.94 -6.85 16.34
N ILE A 230 -5.18 -6.42 16.53
CA ILE A 230 -6.36 -7.30 16.40
C ILE A 230 -6.45 -7.84 14.97
N GLY A 231 -6.28 -6.99 13.96
CA GLY A 231 -6.29 -7.39 12.55
C GLY A 231 -5.21 -8.43 12.21
N GLY A 232 -3.99 -8.20 12.68
CA GLY A 232 -2.88 -9.14 12.50
C GLY A 232 -3.10 -10.50 13.18
N LEU A 233 -3.63 -10.48 14.39
CA LEU A 233 -3.99 -11.71 15.13
C LEU A 233 -5.16 -12.45 14.48
N LEU A 234 -6.16 -11.74 13.96
CA LEU A 234 -7.27 -12.34 13.23
C LEU A 234 -6.80 -12.98 11.92
N ALA A 235 -5.99 -12.27 11.13
CA ALA A 235 -5.43 -12.80 9.88
C ALA A 235 -4.59 -14.06 10.15
N LEU A 236 -3.78 -14.04 11.19
CA LEU A 236 -3.03 -15.20 11.66
C LEU A 236 -3.97 -16.33 12.09
N GLY A 237 -4.99 -16.02 12.90
CA GLY A 237 -5.98 -16.99 13.37
C GLY A 237 -6.69 -17.69 12.22
N VAL A 238 -7.10 -16.96 11.19
CA VAL A 238 -7.70 -17.55 9.99
C VAL A 238 -6.74 -18.54 9.29
N LEU A 239 -5.47 -18.18 9.14
CA LEU A 239 -4.46 -19.05 8.52
C LEU A 239 -4.16 -20.30 9.36
N LEU A 240 -4.25 -20.20 10.69
CA LEU A 240 -4.00 -21.32 11.61
C LEU A 240 -5.20 -22.26 11.75
N LEU A 241 -6.41 -21.69 11.80
CA LEU A 241 -7.62 -22.42 12.22
C LEU A 241 -8.43 -22.95 11.04
N ARG A 242 -8.43 -22.22 9.91
CA ARG A 242 -9.21 -22.57 8.74
C ARG A 242 -8.57 -23.72 7.97
N ASP A 243 -9.35 -24.74 7.66
CA ASP A 243 -8.91 -25.80 6.76
C ASP A 243 -8.73 -25.24 5.35
N GLY A 244 -7.48 -25.25 4.87
CA GLY A 244 -7.09 -24.68 3.59
C GLY A 244 -5.71 -25.09 3.13
N PRO A 245 -5.25 -24.60 1.98
CA PRO A 245 -3.95 -24.96 1.43
C PRO A 245 -2.78 -24.58 2.36
N LEU A 246 -2.95 -23.55 3.19
CA LEU A 246 -1.95 -23.03 4.13
C LEU A 246 -2.15 -23.49 5.58
N CYS A 247 -3.05 -24.46 5.86
CA CYS A 247 -3.30 -24.92 7.21
C CYS A 247 -2.03 -25.48 7.88
N ILE A 248 -1.62 -24.85 9.01
CA ILE A 248 -0.37 -25.19 9.74
C ILE A 248 -0.53 -26.42 10.63
N ARG A 249 -1.76 -26.88 10.96
CA ARG A 249 -1.99 -28.05 11.82
C ARG A 249 -1.32 -29.31 11.29
N LYS A 250 -1.05 -29.40 9.98
CA LYS A 250 -0.30 -30.50 9.38
C LYS A 250 1.18 -30.38 9.76
N PRO A 251 1.87 -31.50 10.10
CA PRO A 251 3.26 -31.46 10.52
C PRO A 251 4.20 -30.87 9.45
N GLY A 252 5.24 -30.18 9.87
CA GLY A 252 6.23 -29.58 8.99
C GLY A 252 7.34 -28.87 9.75
N SER A 253 8.45 -28.62 9.08
CA SER A 253 9.64 -28.00 9.66
C SER A 253 9.46 -26.50 9.86
N TRP A 254 9.98 -25.98 10.98
CA TRP A 254 10.12 -24.56 11.28
C TRP A 254 11.50 -24.00 10.92
N ARG A 255 12.37 -24.85 10.36
CA ARG A 255 13.74 -24.43 10.02
C ARG A 255 13.70 -23.46 8.84
N ILE A 256 14.45 -22.36 8.96
CA ILE A 256 14.66 -21.42 7.86
C ILE A 256 15.50 -22.12 6.80
N THR A 257 14.95 -22.24 5.60
CA THR A 257 15.66 -22.88 4.48
C THR A 257 16.44 -21.82 3.69
N SER A 258 17.62 -22.22 3.21
CA SER A 258 18.44 -21.32 2.37
C SER A 258 17.72 -20.89 1.08
N ALA A 259 16.84 -21.73 0.55
CA ALA A 259 16.02 -21.40 -0.61
C ALA A 259 15.02 -20.27 -0.32
N CYS A 260 14.26 -20.37 0.78
CA CYS A 260 13.32 -19.33 1.18
C CYS A 260 14.05 -17.99 1.45
N LEU A 261 15.19 -18.04 2.15
CA LEU A 261 15.98 -16.84 2.44
C LEU A 261 16.58 -16.23 1.16
N ARG A 262 17.10 -17.04 0.25
CA ARG A 262 17.61 -16.57 -1.05
C ARG A 262 16.51 -15.90 -1.87
N ASN A 263 15.32 -16.48 -1.92
CA ASN A 263 14.18 -15.91 -2.61
C ASN A 263 13.70 -14.62 -1.95
N LEU A 264 13.69 -14.56 -0.62
CA LEU A 264 13.40 -13.33 0.14
C LEU A 264 14.35 -12.20 -0.27
N TRP A 265 15.65 -12.44 -0.25
CA TRP A 265 16.62 -11.40 -0.64
C TRP A 265 16.54 -11.05 -2.12
N ARG A 266 16.33 -12.03 -3.00
CA ARG A 266 16.22 -11.81 -4.45
C ARG A 266 15.01 -10.95 -4.83
N VAL A 267 13.86 -11.14 -4.15
CA VAL A 267 12.61 -10.45 -4.45
C VAL A 267 12.39 -9.28 -3.50
N GLY A 268 12.57 -9.47 -2.20
CA GLY A 268 12.25 -8.49 -1.17
C GLY A 268 13.24 -7.32 -1.13
N THR A 269 14.54 -7.56 -1.33
CA THR A 269 15.52 -6.46 -1.31
C THR A 269 15.29 -5.42 -2.41
N PRO A 270 15.07 -5.81 -3.70
CA PRO A 270 14.72 -4.82 -4.71
C PRO A 270 13.43 -4.07 -4.41
N LEU A 271 12.41 -4.74 -3.85
CA LEU A 271 11.14 -4.08 -3.46
C LEU A 271 11.34 -3.09 -2.31
N ALA A 272 12.12 -3.47 -1.29
CA ALA A 272 12.45 -2.58 -0.18
C ALA A 272 13.28 -1.38 -0.65
N ALA A 273 14.26 -1.60 -1.52
CA ALA A 273 15.07 -0.54 -2.13
C ALA A 273 14.21 0.39 -3.01
N GLU A 274 13.24 -0.16 -3.76
CA GLU A 274 12.28 0.60 -4.54
C GLU A 274 11.47 1.55 -3.64
N ARG A 275 10.92 1.04 -2.54
CA ARG A 275 10.15 1.85 -1.59
C ARG A 275 11.01 2.94 -0.95
N ALA A 276 12.23 2.63 -0.54
CA ALA A 276 13.17 3.59 0.00
C ALA A 276 13.52 4.69 -1.02
N ALA A 277 13.81 4.31 -2.26
CA ALA A 277 14.15 5.24 -3.33
C ALA A 277 12.97 6.18 -3.68
N LEU A 278 11.74 5.64 -3.75
CA LEU A 278 10.53 6.43 -4.00
C LEU A 278 10.26 7.41 -2.84
N SER A 279 10.35 6.96 -1.59
CA SER A 279 10.18 7.82 -0.42
C SER A 279 11.21 8.95 -0.38
N SER A 280 12.48 8.65 -0.69
CA SER A 280 13.56 9.64 -0.73
C SER A 280 13.32 10.71 -1.81
N ALA A 281 12.86 10.28 -2.99
CA ALA A 281 12.52 11.20 -4.08
C ALA A 281 11.33 12.09 -3.70
N GLN A 282 10.34 11.54 -2.99
CA GLN A 282 9.19 12.32 -2.52
C GLN A 282 9.60 13.44 -1.55
N VAL A 283 10.54 13.18 -0.65
CA VAL A 283 11.10 14.21 0.25
C VAL A 283 11.74 15.35 -0.55
N LEU A 284 12.49 15.03 -1.61
CA LEU A 284 13.09 16.05 -2.48
C LEU A 284 12.04 16.87 -3.24
N LEU A 285 10.96 16.22 -3.71
CA LEU A 285 9.84 16.91 -4.35
C LEU A 285 9.14 17.89 -3.40
N VAL A 286 8.89 17.47 -2.15
CA VAL A 286 8.33 18.35 -1.12
C VAL A 286 9.24 19.55 -0.88
N ARG A 287 10.57 19.37 -0.89
CA ARG A 287 11.52 20.48 -0.77
C ARG A 287 11.45 21.46 -1.97
N ILE A 288 11.26 20.96 -3.19
CA ILE A 288 11.06 21.80 -4.37
C ILE A 288 9.77 22.63 -4.21
N VAL A 289 8.67 21.97 -3.82
CA VAL A 289 7.36 22.63 -3.65
C VAL A 289 7.40 23.64 -2.51
N SER A 290 8.13 23.38 -1.42
CA SER A 290 8.23 24.31 -0.27
C SER A 290 8.84 25.67 -0.64
N GLY A 291 9.65 25.72 -1.70
CA GLY A 291 10.18 26.97 -2.26
C GLY A 291 9.20 27.80 -3.08
N LEU A 292 7.99 27.28 -3.39
CA LEU A 292 7.01 27.93 -4.27
C LEU A 292 5.96 28.78 -3.54
N GLY A 293 6.03 28.83 -2.20
CA GLY A 293 5.12 29.63 -1.36
C GLY A 293 3.94 28.84 -0.78
N THR A 294 3.24 29.47 0.16
CA THR A 294 2.23 28.81 1.00
C THR A 294 1.02 28.28 0.24
N VAL A 295 0.53 29.03 -0.76
CA VAL A 295 -0.60 28.61 -1.62
C VAL A 295 -0.23 27.35 -2.41
N ALA A 296 1.01 27.29 -2.95
CA ALA A 296 1.49 26.12 -3.69
C ALA A 296 1.65 24.89 -2.78
N ILE A 297 2.16 25.08 -1.57
CA ILE A 297 2.28 23.99 -0.58
C ILE A 297 0.90 23.43 -0.23
N ALA A 298 -0.06 24.30 0.07
CA ALA A 298 -1.43 23.91 0.40
C ALA A 298 -2.11 23.20 -0.78
N ALA A 299 -2.04 23.78 -1.99
CA ALA A 299 -2.61 23.19 -3.19
C ALA A 299 -1.99 21.81 -3.53
N ASN A 300 -0.67 21.67 -3.36
CA ASN A 300 0.02 20.38 -3.55
C ASN A 300 -0.42 19.33 -2.54
N SER A 301 -0.47 19.68 -1.25
CA SER A 301 -0.85 18.73 -0.20
C SER A 301 -2.28 18.22 -0.38
N LEU A 302 -3.23 19.13 -0.64
CA LEU A 302 -4.62 18.78 -0.86
C LEU A 302 -4.83 18.07 -2.21
N GLY A 303 -4.08 18.47 -3.25
CA GLY A 303 -4.09 17.80 -4.55
C GLY A 303 -3.64 16.34 -4.45
N VAL A 304 -2.54 16.07 -3.77
CA VAL A 304 -2.04 14.69 -3.54
C VAL A 304 -3.05 13.85 -2.75
N SER A 305 -3.75 14.44 -1.78
CA SER A 305 -4.82 13.75 -1.05
C SER A 305 -6.00 13.41 -1.96
N ALA A 306 -6.41 14.33 -2.84
CA ALA A 306 -7.50 14.09 -3.80
C ALA A 306 -7.13 13.01 -4.85
N GLU A 307 -5.91 13.05 -5.38
CA GLU A 307 -5.36 12.07 -6.31
C GLU A 307 -5.27 10.68 -5.66
N GLY A 308 -4.94 10.63 -4.36
CA GLY A 308 -4.82 9.38 -3.58
C GLY A 308 -6.01 8.44 -3.73
N LEU A 309 -7.22 8.98 -3.78
CA LEU A 309 -8.44 8.19 -3.97
C LEU A 309 -8.49 7.47 -5.33
N CYS A 310 -7.87 8.05 -6.36
CA CYS A 310 -7.88 7.48 -7.71
C CYS A 310 -6.94 6.27 -7.80
N TYR A 311 -5.69 6.41 -7.37
CA TYR A 311 -4.70 5.34 -7.56
C TYR A 311 -4.83 4.18 -6.56
N MET A 312 -5.56 4.34 -5.46
CA MET A 312 -5.81 3.23 -4.53
C MET A 312 -6.59 2.07 -5.19
N ALA A 313 -7.48 2.38 -6.13
CA ALA A 313 -8.13 1.35 -6.94
C ALA A 313 -7.12 0.53 -7.77
N GLY A 314 -6.10 1.20 -8.32
CA GLY A 314 -4.99 0.57 -9.03
C GLY A 314 -4.20 -0.40 -8.14
N TYR A 315 -3.90 -0.01 -6.90
CA TYR A 315 -3.20 -0.89 -5.94
C TYR A 315 -4.04 -2.12 -5.56
N GLY A 316 -5.36 -1.99 -5.44
CA GLY A 316 -6.23 -3.15 -5.22
C GLY A 316 -6.15 -4.18 -6.36
N ILE A 317 -6.10 -3.72 -7.62
CA ILE A 317 -5.90 -4.61 -8.77
C ILE A 317 -4.47 -5.16 -8.82
N GLN A 318 -3.47 -4.37 -8.41
CA GLN A 318 -2.09 -4.83 -8.28
C GLN A 318 -1.99 -6.05 -7.36
N ASP A 319 -2.62 -6.00 -6.19
CA ASP A 319 -2.62 -7.10 -5.22
C ASP A 319 -3.23 -8.38 -5.80
N ALA A 320 -4.36 -8.26 -6.51
CA ALA A 320 -4.97 -9.37 -7.23
C ALA A 320 -4.05 -9.92 -8.34
N SER A 321 -3.39 -9.03 -9.08
CA SER A 321 -2.44 -9.36 -10.14
C SER A 321 -1.25 -10.17 -9.61
N ILE A 322 -0.66 -9.77 -8.48
CA ILE A 322 0.44 -10.50 -7.82
C ILE A 322 0.03 -11.96 -7.54
N ALA A 323 -1.16 -12.17 -6.98
CA ALA A 323 -1.65 -13.49 -6.64
C ALA A 323 -1.92 -14.37 -7.87
N LEU A 324 -2.62 -13.83 -8.87
CA LEU A 324 -3.00 -14.56 -10.10
C LEU A 324 -1.78 -14.96 -10.92
N ILE A 325 -0.88 -14.01 -11.14
CA ILE A 325 0.31 -14.25 -11.95
C ILE A 325 1.30 -15.13 -11.21
N GLY A 326 1.45 -14.95 -9.88
CA GLY A 326 2.24 -15.85 -9.06
C GLY A 326 1.80 -17.31 -9.20
N GLN A 327 0.50 -17.57 -9.15
CA GLN A 327 -0.03 -18.94 -9.35
C GLN A 327 0.13 -19.43 -10.80
N ALA A 328 -0.09 -18.60 -11.80
CA ALA A 328 0.09 -19.00 -13.20
C ALA A 328 1.56 -19.34 -13.52
N VAL A 329 2.51 -18.56 -12.99
CA VAL A 329 3.95 -18.83 -13.11
C VAL A 329 4.33 -20.10 -12.36
N GLY A 330 3.80 -20.31 -11.15
CA GLY A 330 4.00 -21.54 -10.39
C GLY A 330 3.49 -22.79 -11.11
N ALA A 331 2.36 -22.68 -11.82
CA ALA A 331 1.80 -23.73 -12.66
C ALA A 331 2.56 -23.92 -13.99
N HIS A 332 3.65 -23.19 -14.23
CA HIS A 332 4.42 -23.17 -15.47
C HIS A 332 3.61 -22.75 -16.71
N ARG A 333 2.48 -22.06 -16.54
CA ARG A 333 1.58 -21.59 -17.63
C ARG A 333 1.89 -20.14 -17.98
N ARG A 334 2.94 -19.96 -18.78
CA ARG A 334 3.37 -18.62 -19.25
C ARG A 334 2.31 -17.90 -20.09
N ASP A 335 1.50 -18.64 -20.85
CA ASP A 335 0.39 -18.16 -21.63
C ASP A 335 -0.69 -17.51 -20.74
N MET A 336 -1.07 -18.22 -19.68
CA MET A 336 -2.04 -17.72 -18.70
C MET A 336 -1.50 -16.52 -17.89
N ALA A 337 -0.23 -16.57 -17.50
CA ALA A 337 0.41 -15.45 -16.82
C ALA A 337 0.38 -14.17 -17.68
N LYS A 338 0.69 -14.25 -18.98
CA LYS A 338 0.55 -13.14 -19.92
C LYS A 338 -0.89 -12.66 -20.05
N ARG A 339 -1.85 -13.58 -20.16
CA ARG A 339 -3.28 -13.26 -20.28
C ARG A 339 -3.78 -12.51 -19.05
N PHE A 340 -3.49 -13.00 -17.84
CA PHE A 340 -3.84 -12.30 -16.60
C PHE A 340 -3.16 -10.94 -16.47
N ALA A 341 -1.87 -10.86 -16.81
CA ALA A 341 -1.12 -9.63 -16.73
C ALA A 341 -1.71 -8.52 -17.62
N TRP A 342 -2.05 -8.85 -18.87
CA TRP A 342 -2.72 -7.91 -19.77
C TRP A 342 -4.13 -7.56 -19.30
N LEU A 343 -4.91 -8.56 -18.90
CA LEU A 343 -6.27 -8.34 -18.43
C LEU A 343 -6.33 -7.42 -17.22
N CYS A 344 -5.54 -7.72 -16.17
CA CYS A 344 -5.47 -6.89 -14.97
C CYS A 344 -4.97 -5.47 -15.29
N THR A 345 -3.94 -5.35 -16.17
CA THR A 345 -3.41 -4.04 -16.57
C THR A 345 -4.46 -3.22 -17.31
N MET A 346 -5.20 -3.80 -18.25
CA MET A 346 -6.29 -3.10 -18.95
C MET A 346 -7.43 -2.72 -18.01
N MET A 347 -7.76 -3.58 -17.04
CA MET A 347 -8.74 -3.26 -16.00
C MET A 347 -8.26 -2.05 -15.15
N GLY A 348 -6.99 -2.05 -14.72
CA GLY A 348 -6.41 -0.96 -13.97
C GLY A 348 -6.41 0.36 -14.76
N MET A 349 -5.99 0.30 -16.03
CA MET A 349 -6.04 1.46 -16.92
C MET A 349 -7.47 1.99 -17.09
N GLY A 350 -8.45 1.11 -17.27
CA GLY A 350 -9.85 1.49 -17.45
C GLY A 350 -10.44 2.14 -16.21
N ILE A 351 -10.23 1.56 -15.03
CA ILE A 351 -10.73 2.12 -13.77
C ILE A 351 -10.07 3.47 -13.48
N MET A 352 -8.75 3.56 -13.65
CA MET A 352 -8.02 4.80 -13.43
C MET A 352 -8.32 5.86 -14.50
N ALA A 353 -8.66 5.48 -15.73
CA ALA A 353 -9.17 6.41 -16.73
C ALA A 353 -10.53 7.01 -16.33
N LEU A 354 -11.42 6.19 -15.77
CA LEU A 354 -12.73 6.65 -15.27
C LEU A 354 -12.57 7.57 -14.05
N SER A 355 -11.72 7.21 -13.09
CA SER A 355 -11.43 8.06 -11.94
C SER A 355 -10.71 9.34 -12.34
N GLY A 356 -9.79 9.29 -13.31
CA GLY A 356 -9.14 10.47 -13.89
C GLY A 356 -10.12 11.41 -14.60
N ALA A 357 -11.08 10.86 -15.36
CA ALA A 357 -12.17 11.66 -15.94
C ALA A 357 -13.01 12.36 -14.84
N GLY A 358 -13.32 11.65 -13.76
CA GLY A 358 -13.97 12.22 -12.58
C GLY A 358 -13.13 13.33 -11.94
N LEU A 359 -11.82 13.09 -11.76
CA LEU A 359 -10.87 14.06 -11.22
C LEU A 359 -10.84 15.34 -12.07
N TRP A 360 -10.80 15.20 -13.39
CA TRP A 360 -10.79 16.32 -14.33
C TRP A 360 -12.07 17.15 -14.28
N LEU A 361 -13.24 16.47 -14.27
CA LEU A 361 -14.55 17.11 -14.26
C LEU A 361 -14.84 17.83 -12.94
N PHE A 362 -14.53 17.15 -11.82
CA PHE A 362 -14.90 17.61 -10.48
C PHE A 362 -13.76 18.27 -9.71
N ALA A 363 -12.60 18.55 -10.34
CA ALA A 363 -11.42 19.10 -9.69
C ALA A 363 -11.69 20.30 -8.76
N PRO A 364 -12.46 21.36 -9.15
CA PRO A 364 -12.75 22.48 -8.26
C PRO A 364 -13.61 22.07 -7.07
N ALA A 365 -14.61 21.19 -7.28
CA ALA A 365 -15.49 20.71 -6.22
C ALA A 365 -14.73 19.85 -5.22
N LEU A 366 -13.84 18.96 -5.70
CA LEU A 366 -12.97 18.14 -4.86
C LEU A 366 -12.05 19.00 -4.00
N MET A 367 -11.41 20.02 -4.58
CA MET A 367 -10.58 20.94 -3.81
C MET A 367 -11.42 21.74 -2.80
N GLY A 368 -12.65 22.13 -3.16
CA GLY A 368 -13.57 22.85 -2.29
C GLY A 368 -14.05 22.07 -1.07
N ILE A 369 -13.96 20.71 -1.08
CA ILE A 369 -14.23 19.88 0.10
C ILE A 369 -13.16 20.10 1.18
N PHE A 370 -11.91 20.35 0.77
CA PHE A 370 -10.78 20.45 1.68
C PHE A 370 -10.50 21.88 2.18
N THR A 371 -10.84 22.90 1.37
CA THR A 371 -10.53 24.30 1.68
C THR A 371 -11.56 25.25 1.10
N ALA A 372 -11.72 26.42 1.76
CA ALA A 372 -12.51 27.53 1.24
C ALA A 372 -11.66 28.61 0.52
N ASP A 373 -10.32 28.48 0.51
CA ASP A 373 -9.42 29.45 -0.14
C ASP A 373 -9.50 29.33 -1.66
N ALA A 374 -10.01 30.37 -2.30
CA ALA A 374 -10.22 30.42 -3.75
C ALA A 374 -8.91 30.26 -4.54
N ALA A 375 -7.77 30.79 -4.05
CA ALA A 375 -6.49 30.70 -4.72
C ALA A 375 -5.96 29.24 -4.68
N VAL A 376 -6.11 28.57 -3.54
CA VAL A 376 -5.73 27.16 -3.36
C VAL A 376 -6.63 26.25 -4.21
N ILE A 377 -7.94 26.53 -4.26
CA ILE A 377 -8.89 25.77 -5.09
C ILE A 377 -8.54 25.92 -6.57
N ALA A 378 -8.29 27.15 -7.04
CA ALA A 378 -7.98 27.40 -8.45
C ALA A 378 -6.68 26.68 -8.88
N LEU A 379 -5.61 26.82 -8.10
CA LEU A 379 -4.33 26.19 -8.39
C LEU A 379 -4.41 24.65 -8.27
N GLY A 380 -5.05 24.15 -7.22
CA GLY A 380 -5.25 22.72 -7.01
C GLY A 380 -6.09 22.06 -8.11
N ALA A 381 -7.17 22.72 -8.54
CA ALA A 381 -7.97 22.23 -9.66
C ALA A 381 -7.20 22.20 -10.99
N GLN A 382 -6.32 23.19 -11.22
CA GLN A 382 -5.48 23.21 -12.41
C GLN A 382 -4.51 22.04 -12.43
N VAL A 383 -3.81 21.75 -11.31
CA VAL A 383 -2.84 20.67 -11.25
C VAL A 383 -3.49 19.30 -11.29
N LEU A 384 -4.66 19.10 -10.65
CA LEU A 384 -5.43 17.86 -10.73
C LEU A 384 -5.90 17.56 -12.17
N ARG A 385 -6.28 18.58 -12.93
CA ARG A 385 -6.63 18.40 -14.35
C ARG A 385 -5.44 17.98 -15.21
N ILE A 386 -4.22 18.41 -14.90
CA ILE A 386 -3.00 17.96 -15.57
C ILE A 386 -2.76 16.48 -15.27
N GLU A 387 -2.89 16.10 -13.99
CA GLU A 387 -2.66 14.71 -13.55
C GLU A 387 -3.67 13.73 -14.13
N ALA A 388 -4.91 14.14 -14.27
CA ALA A 388 -5.99 13.32 -14.81
C ALA A 388 -5.65 12.66 -16.17
N PHE A 389 -4.80 13.30 -16.98
CA PHE A 389 -4.33 12.71 -18.24
C PHE A 389 -3.33 11.56 -18.04
N ALA A 390 -2.60 11.54 -16.93
CA ALA A 390 -1.64 10.49 -16.64
C ALA A 390 -2.27 9.26 -15.97
N GLU A 391 -3.45 9.39 -15.39
CA GLU A 391 -4.10 8.34 -14.60
C GLU A 391 -4.18 6.98 -15.31
N PRO A 392 -4.55 6.86 -16.60
CA PRO A 392 -4.57 5.56 -17.27
C PRO A 392 -3.18 4.91 -17.36
N MET A 393 -2.13 5.73 -17.60
CA MET A 393 -0.76 5.25 -17.69
C MET A 393 -0.17 4.96 -16.31
N PHE A 394 -0.61 5.69 -15.28
CA PHE A 394 -0.29 5.39 -13.90
C PHE A 394 -0.89 4.04 -13.50
N GLY A 395 -2.16 3.78 -13.83
CA GLY A 395 -2.79 2.47 -13.66
C GLY A 395 -2.04 1.34 -14.36
N ALA A 396 -1.57 1.57 -15.59
CA ALA A 396 -0.71 0.62 -16.30
C ALA A 396 0.56 0.31 -15.52
N SER A 397 1.24 1.34 -14.99
CA SER A 397 2.50 1.16 -14.25
C SER A 397 2.29 0.39 -12.95
N ILE A 398 1.24 0.73 -12.17
CA ILE A 398 0.93 0.07 -10.90
C ILE A 398 0.64 -1.41 -11.12
N VAL A 399 -0.32 -1.72 -12.00
CA VAL A 399 -0.79 -3.10 -12.16
C VAL A 399 0.22 -3.97 -12.91
N ALA A 400 0.89 -3.44 -13.95
CA ALA A 400 1.95 -4.18 -14.62
C ALA A 400 3.17 -4.45 -13.72
N SER A 401 3.50 -3.52 -12.80
CA SER A 401 4.54 -3.78 -11.80
C SER A 401 4.14 -4.94 -10.88
N GLY A 402 2.88 -4.98 -10.42
CA GLY A 402 2.34 -6.12 -9.65
C GLY A 402 2.42 -7.44 -10.40
N ALA A 403 2.10 -7.44 -11.69
CA ALA A 403 2.22 -8.61 -12.55
C ALA A 403 3.66 -9.14 -12.61
N MET A 404 4.63 -8.25 -12.77
CA MET A 404 6.05 -8.62 -12.81
C MET A 404 6.56 -9.06 -11.43
N GLN A 405 6.13 -8.40 -10.36
CA GLN A 405 6.45 -8.79 -8.98
C GLN A 405 5.91 -10.20 -8.69
N GLY A 406 4.66 -10.51 -9.05
CA GLY A 406 4.06 -11.84 -8.92
C GLY A 406 4.84 -12.92 -9.67
N ALA A 407 5.43 -12.57 -10.81
CA ALA A 407 6.35 -13.44 -11.53
C ALA A 407 7.77 -13.49 -10.94
N GLY A 408 8.13 -12.66 -9.96
CA GLY A 408 9.44 -12.60 -9.31
C GLY A 408 10.45 -11.65 -9.99
N ASP A 409 10.04 -10.82 -10.97
CA ASP A 409 10.91 -9.81 -11.60
C ASP A 409 10.89 -8.46 -10.86
N SER A 410 11.17 -8.49 -9.56
CA SER A 410 11.19 -7.29 -8.71
C SER A 410 12.32 -6.33 -9.07
N THR A 411 13.49 -6.85 -9.49
CA THR A 411 14.64 -6.02 -9.92
C THR A 411 14.28 -5.18 -11.14
N GLY A 412 13.52 -5.76 -12.09
CA GLY A 412 13.07 -5.00 -13.27
C GLY A 412 12.13 -3.85 -12.89
N CYS A 413 11.21 -4.08 -11.96
CA CYS A 413 10.32 -3.06 -11.44
C CYS A 413 11.11 -1.95 -10.73
N PHE A 414 12.04 -2.31 -9.85
CA PHE A 414 12.91 -1.37 -9.15
C PHE A 414 13.66 -0.45 -10.12
N VAL A 415 14.34 -1.01 -11.13
CA VAL A 415 15.11 -0.22 -12.08
C VAL A 415 14.23 0.74 -12.88
N LEU A 416 13.05 0.30 -13.34
CA LEU A 416 12.13 1.15 -14.09
C LEU A 416 11.58 2.29 -13.22
N ASN A 417 11.17 2.00 -12.00
CA ASN A 417 10.65 3.00 -11.07
C ASN A 417 11.76 3.99 -10.63
N LEU A 418 12.96 3.49 -10.37
CA LEU A 418 14.11 4.34 -10.03
C LEU A 418 14.44 5.30 -11.17
N PHE A 419 14.59 4.78 -12.40
CA PHE A 419 14.88 5.59 -13.59
C PHE A 419 13.79 6.64 -13.81
N SER A 420 12.53 6.26 -13.73
CA SER A 420 11.40 7.14 -13.97
C SER A 420 11.34 8.27 -12.92
N MET A 421 11.39 7.91 -11.64
CA MET A 421 11.23 8.88 -10.55
C MET A 421 12.45 9.82 -10.42
N TRP A 422 13.65 9.26 -10.41
CA TRP A 422 14.88 10.04 -10.24
C TRP A 422 15.39 10.67 -11.55
N GLY A 423 15.35 9.92 -12.65
CA GLY A 423 15.85 10.39 -13.96
C GLY A 423 14.89 11.34 -14.65
N VAL A 424 13.58 11.11 -14.57
CA VAL A 424 12.59 11.91 -15.29
C VAL A 424 11.88 12.91 -14.36
N ARG A 425 11.18 12.43 -13.32
CA ARG A 425 10.31 13.29 -12.49
C ARG A 425 11.10 14.36 -11.74
N LEU A 426 12.15 14.00 -11.01
CA LEU A 426 12.94 14.97 -10.25
C LEU A 426 13.65 15.96 -11.17
N THR A 427 14.23 15.48 -12.28
CA THR A 427 14.92 16.34 -13.24
C THR A 427 13.95 17.36 -13.88
N LEU A 428 12.79 16.88 -14.35
CA LEU A 428 11.79 17.79 -14.94
C LEU A 428 11.17 18.73 -13.89
N ALA A 429 10.91 18.24 -12.67
CA ALA A 429 10.40 19.10 -11.61
C ALA A 429 11.39 20.22 -11.27
N PHE A 430 12.68 19.91 -11.17
CA PHE A 430 13.72 20.92 -10.94
C PHE A 430 13.83 21.95 -12.06
N LEU A 431 13.65 21.55 -13.31
CA LEU A 431 13.71 22.44 -14.48
C LEU A 431 12.45 23.28 -14.67
N LEU A 432 11.27 22.70 -14.39
CA LEU A 432 9.97 23.35 -14.66
C LEU A 432 9.45 24.17 -13.47
N ALA A 433 9.76 23.81 -12.24
CA ALA A 433 9.29 24.51 -11.07
C ALA A 433 9.66 26.01 -11.04
N PRO A 434 10.90 26.44 -11.40
CA PRO A 434 11.25 27.86 -11.42
C PRO A 434 10.48 28.68 -12.44
N ARG A 435 9.99 28.05 -13.52
CA ARG A 435 9.29 28.75 -14.63
C ARG A 435 7.78 28.70 -14.49
N LEU A 436 7.23 27.59 -14.06
CA LEU A 436 5.80 27.30 -14.07
C LEU A 436 5.23 27.09 -12.65
N GLY A 437 6.06 27.23 -11.60
CA GLY A 437 5.62 27.00 -10.23
C GLY A 437 5.11 25.59 -10.00
N LEU A 438 4.03 25.44 -9.24
CA LEU A 438 3.42 24.15 -8.91
C LEU A 438 2.92 23.40 -10.18
N VAL A 439 2.41 24.16 -11.16
CA VAL A 439 1.96 23.59 -12.44
C VAL A 439 3.12 22.84 -13.13
N GLY A 440 4.35 23.38 -13.06
CA GLY A 440 5.54 22.73 -13.60
C GLY A 440 5.90 21.43 -12.88
N VAL A 441 5.73 21.37 -11.57
CA VAL A 441 5.97 20.15 -10.77
C VAL A 441 4.98 19.05 -11.15
N TRP A 442 3.70 19.39 -11.29
CA TRP A 442 2.65 18.42 -11.66
C TRP A 442 2.73 18.02 -13.14
N ALA A 443 3.13 18.93 -14.01
CA ALA A 443 3.43 18.60 -15.41
C ALA A 443 4.59 17.59 -15.51
N ALA A 444 5.65 17.78 -14.70
CA ALA A 444 6.75 16.82 -14.60
C ALA A 444 6.27 15.44 -14.11
N MET A 445 5.35 15.42 -13.15
CA MET A 445 4.70 14.21 -12.65
C MET A 445 3.89 13.52 -13.76
N CYS A 446 3.01 14.26 -14.45
CA CYS A 446 2.20 13.72 -15.55
C CYS A 446 3.07 13.10 -16.66
N ILE A 447 4.12 13.81 -17.12
CA ILE A 447 5.04 13.31 -18.12
C ILE A 447 5.74 12.04 -17.65
N GLU A 448 6.23 12.04 -16.40
CA GLU A 448 6.90 10.89 -15.81
C GLU A 448 5.98 9.68 -15.72
N LEU A 449 4.75 9.84 -15.24
CA LEU A 449 3.78 8.74 -15.13
C LEU A 449 3.42 8.16 -16.50
N CYS A 450 3.30 9.01 -17.52
CA CYS A 450 3.12 8.55 -18.91
C CYS A 450 4.32 7.74 -19.41
N ILE A 451 5.54 8.22 -19.18
CA ILE A 451 6.77 7.49 -19.56
C ILE A 451 6.88 6.18 -18.78
N ARG A 452 6.63 6.20 -17.49
CA ARG A 452 6.68 5.01 -16.63
C ARG A 452 5.67 3.97 -17.09
N GLY A 453 4.41 4.36 -17.31
CA GLY A 453 3.39 3.46 -17.85
C GLY A 453 3.80 2.85 -19.18
N ALA A 454 4.32 3.65 -20.11
CA ALA A 454 4.82 3.16 -21.40
C ALA A 454 5.97 2.15 -21.24
N LEU A 455 6.93 2.43 -20.36
CA LEU A 455 8.04 1.51 -20.08
C LEU A 455 7.56 0.18 -19.53
N PHE A 456 6.60 0.20 -18.59
CA PHE A 456 6.01 -1.02 -18.04
C PHE A 456 5.20 -1.79 -19.09
N LEU A 457 4.42 -1.13 -19.95
CA LEU A 457 3.69 -1.76 -21.04
C LEU A 457 4.64 -2.39 -22.08
N ILE A 458 5.71 -1.70 -22.45
CA ILE A 458 6.73 -2.24 -23.35
C ILE A 458 7.39 -3.48 -22.76
N ARG A 459 7.73 -3.45 -21.46
CA ARG A 459 8.31 -4.61 -20.78
C ARG A 459 7.32 -5.76 -20.69
N LEU A 460 6.05 -5.46 -20.42
CA LEU A 460 4.95 -6.43 -20.38
C LEU A 460 4.82 -7.13 -21.74
N ALA A 461 4.78 -6.37 -22.83
CA ALA A 461 4.68 -6.87 -24.20
C ALA A 461 5.86 -7.77 -24.60
N ARG A 462 7.09 -7.37 -24.21
CA ARG A 462 8.31 -8.15 -24.51
C ARG A 462 8.33 -9.53 -23.82
N GLY A 463 7.60 -9.74 -22.75
CA GLY A 463 7.49 -11.02 -22.06
C GLY A 463 8.73 -11.52 -21.31
N LYS A 464 9.87 -10.82 -21.38
CA LYS A 464 11.15 -11.22 -20.72
C LYS A 464 11.07 -11.28 -19.19
N TRP A 465 10.07 -10.66 -18.59
CA TRP A 465 9.80 -10.72 -17.15
C TRP A 465 9.42 -12.12 -16.65
N LEU A 466 8.89 -12.99 -17.54
CA LEU A 466 8.57 -14.37 -17.23
C LEU A 466 9.78 -15.31 -17.16
N ASP A 467 10.91 -14.91 -17.74
CA ASP A 467 12.12 -15.75 -17.77
C ASP A 467 12.88 -15.72 -16.43
N LYS A 468 12.63 -14.71 -15.61
CA LYS A 468 13.31 -14.51 -14.31
C LYS A 468 12.55 -15.10 -13.13
N GLY A 469 11.33 -15.55 -13.31
CA GLY A 469 10.33 -15.65 -12.27
C GLY A 469 10.18 -16.97 -11.57
N ALA A 470 10.64 -18.09 -12.08
CA ALA A 470 10.48 -19.35 -11.36
C ALA A 470 11.37 -19.38 -10.11
N LEU A 471 10.73 -19.30 -8.94
CA LEU A 471 11.41 -19.55 -7.67
C LEU A 471 11.79 -21.05 -7.65
N GLN A 472 13.07 -21.31 -7.56
CA GLN A 472 13.63 -22.68 -7.49
C GLN A 472 13.54 -23.23 -6.08
#